data_2a005822049b79cd037812266cd813e9
#
_entry.id   2a005822049b79cd037812266cd813e9
#
_cell.length_a   1.000
_cell.length_b   1.000
_cell.length_c   1.000
_cell.angle_alpha   90.00
_cell.angle_beta   90.00
_cell.angle_gamma   90.00
#
_symmetry.space_group_name_H-M   'P 1'
#
loop_
_entity.id
_entity.type
_entity.pdbx_description
1 polymer ?
#
loop_
_entity_poly.entity_id
_entity_poly.type
_entity_poly.pdbx_seq_one_letter_code
_entity_poly.pdbx_strand_id
1 'polypeptide(L)'
;MSSANPIREALTKGKFCYLVEIVASRRSQETRILDVASEIAQIPEVAGGSVTNNAGGIPGYDPVHIGAAVRARGLTPNIHVTCVRHDLASLRKLLEDIHSLDIEDVFAMTGDYPKSDPSSAVFDLDSVQLVHLMDELRQAGNPYWIAVAVSPFKYAEPDCSYQYLKLQKKIAAGANYAITQLGYDAGKFRELKRYLGDYIGPFPVLGNVYVLNNRAAQKMARGDIPGCWVSPELQAIVKKESEEEDKGKAPRLERAARMVAILKGLGYAGAYLGGTQDARDIRRIIHRAEILEPQWEELAEELAFAPKGGFFLYKATPPATRRRGVVPRILDTLASLFPLNREGGLRRLLGKFFGWVDSKPSLAHQLERFEATIKVPMFGCQSCGNCVLGAMQYVCPQTCPKQIRNGPCGGANIQGTCEVVDKPCIWSAVYERAVAAHEVYRLNAYIPPPDRSLQGTSSWINYFLNRDVRPNTSQSLTPLCGTMPAALVQLQYPVEIDPAPKPDLSHPKTETAPKRR
;
A
#
# COMPACT_ATOMS: atom_id res chain seq x y z
N MET A 1 12.58 -32.04 2.46
CA MET A 1 11.94 -31.60 1.20
C MET A 1 10.97 -30.50 1.56
N SER A 2 11.23 -29.25 1.14
CA SER A 2 10.27 -28.16 1.34
C SER A 2 8.95 -28.57 0.70
N SER A 3 7.86 -28.63 1.47
CA SER A 3 6.54 -28.92 0.91
C SER A 3 6.23 -27.81 -0.10
N ALA A 4 5.73 -28.19 -1.27
CA ALA A 4 5.36 -27.21 -2.30
C ALA A 4 4.45 -26.14 -1.70
N ASN A 5 4.83 -24.86 -1.83
CA ASN A 5 4.00 -23.73 -1.38
C ASN A 5 2.91 -23.49 -2.43
N PRO A 6 1.63 -23.82 -2.16
CA PRO A 6 0.54 -23.71 -3.16
C PRO A 6 0.29 -22.29 -3.65
N ILE A 7 0.49 -21.27 -2.80
CA ILE A 7 0.32 -19.85 -3.19
C ILE A 7 1.39 -19.49 -4.21
N ARG A 8 2.65 -19.77 -3.90
CA ARG A 8 3.78 -19.54 -4.80
C ARG A 8 3.61 -20.31 -6.11
N GLU A 9 3.20 -21.57 -6.02
CA GLU A 9 2.99 -22.43 -7.19
C GLU A 9 1.89 -21.87 -8.12
N ALA A 10 0.74 -21.48 -7.56
CA ALA A 10 -0.36 -20.89 -8.33
C ALA A 10 0.10 -19.62 -9.06
N LEU A 11 0.75 -18.69 -8.34
CA LEU A 11 1.19 -17.42 -8.91
C LEU A 11 2.31 -17.57 -9.96
N THR A 12 3.26 -18.48 -9.75
CA THR A 12 4.35 -18.72 -10.72
C THR A 12 3.90 -19.47 -11.96
N LYS A 13 2.88 -20.31 -11.84
CA LYS A 13 2.28 -21.05 -12.99
C LYS A 13 1.19 -20.26 -13.70
N GLY A 14 0.89 -19.02 -13.26
CA GLY A 14 -0.18 -18.20 -13.83
C GLY A 14 -1.59 -18.75 -13.61
N LYS A 15 -1.79 -19.60 -12.60
CA LYS A 15 -3.11 -20.07 -12.19
C LYS A 15 -3.77 -19.01 -11.31
N PHE A 16 -5.09 -18.83 -11.48
CA PHE A 16 -5.84 -17.90 -10.63
C PHE A 16 -5.84 -18.37 -9.17
N CYS A 17 -5.24 -17.56 -8.30
CA CYS A 17 -4.95 -17.91 -6.91
C CYS A 17 -6.07 -17.40 -5.97
N TYR A 18 -6.72 -18.28 -5.23
CA TYR A 18 -7.64 -17.89 -4.18
C TYR A 18 -6.94 -17.93 -2.82
N LEU A 19 -6.93 -16.78 -2.13
CA LEU A 19 -6.60 -16.67 -0.70
C LEU A 19 -7.86 -16.35 0.08
N VAL A 20 -8.03 -16.97 1.25
CA VAL A 20 -9.17 -16.72 2.12
C VAL A 20 -8.71 -16.09 3.43
N GLU A 21 -9.38 -15.02 3.85
CA GLU A 21 -9.11 -14.35 5.11
C GLU A 21 -9.45 -15.25 6.32
N ILE A 22 -8.48 -15.50 7.17
CA ILE A 22 -8.64 -16.16 8.46
C ILE A 22 -8.54 -15.11 9.55
N VAL A 23 -9.69 -14.73 10.10
CA VAL A 23 -9.76 -13.67 11.13
C VAL A 23 -9.35 -14.22 12.49
N ALA A 24 -8.12 -13.95 12.92
CA ALA A 24 -7.57 -14.36 14.21
C ALA A 24 -8.09 -13.49 15.37
N SER A 25 -9.42 -13.33 15.49
CA SER A 25 -10.05 -12.48 16.49
C SER A 25 -10.41 -13.25 17.77
N ARG A 26 -10.09 -12.69 18.94
CA ARG A 26 -10.53 -13.23 20.25
C ARG A 26 -12.05 -13.17 20.49
N ARG A 27 -12.82 -12.63 19.54
CA ARG A 27 -14.28 -12.72 19.56
C ARG A 27 -14.80 -14.09 19.16
N SER A 28 -13.96 -14.92 18.52
CA SER A 28 -14.24 -16.31 18.19
C SER A 28 -13.34 -17.21 19.03
N GLN A 29 -13.82 -18.39 19.39
CA GLN A 29 -12.97 -19.41 20.01
C GLN A 29 -11.93 -19.89 18.98
N GLU A 30 -10.72 -20.19 19.42
CA GLU A 30 -9.64 -20.65 18.56
C GLU A 30 -10.04 -21.94 17.80
N THR A 31 -10.66 -22.89 18.50
CA THR A 31 -11.16 -24.15 17.90
C THR A 31 -12.03 -23.88 16.68
N ARG A 32 -12.95 -22.91 16.76
CA ARG A 32 -13.82 -22.54 15.63
C ARG A 32 -13.04 -21.97 14.46
N ILE A 33 -12.00 -21.15 14.73
CA ILE A 33 -11.13 -20.61 13.67
C ILE A 33 -10.43 -21.76 12.94
N LEU A 34 -9.94 -22.75 13.69
CA LEU A 34 -9.23 -23.89 13.14
C LEU A 34 -10.16 -24.88 12.40
N ASP A 35 -11.41 -25.06 12.86
CA ASP A 35 -12.41 -25.86 12.16
C ASP A 35 -12.74 -25.23 10.80
N VAL A 36 -12.95 -23.90 10.75
CA VAL A 36 -13.12 -23.15 9.50
C VAL A 36 -11.91 -23.33 8.58
N ALA A 37 -10.69 -23.23 9.10
CA ALA A 37 -9.47 -23.44 8.31
C ALA A 37 -9.42 -24.86 7.73
N SER A 38 -9.83 -25.89 8.51
CA SER A 38 -9.91 -27.28 8.04
C SER A 38 -10.93 -27.46 6.92
N GLU A 39 -12.10 -26.81 7.01
CA GLU A 39 -13.14 -26.86 5.97
C GLU A 39 -12.68 -26.15 4.68
N ILE A 40 -11.97 -25.01 4.82
CA ILE A 40 -11.42 -24.26 3.70
C ILE A 40 -10.30 -25.04 2.99
N ALA A 41 -9.47 -25.76 3.75
CA ALA A 41 -8.41 -26.61 3.19
C ALA A 41 -8.94 -27.73 2.28
N GLN A 42 -10.24 -28.07 2.37
CA GLN A 42 -10.92 -29.04 1.50
C GLN A 42 -11.43 -28.42 0.18
N ILE A 43 -11.16 -27.15 -0.09
CA ILE A 43 -11.54 -26.48 -1.34
C ILE A 43 -10.33 -26.47 -2.26
N PRO A 44 -10.33 -27.25 -3.38
CA PRO A 44 -9.14 -27.45 -4.22
C PRO A 44 -8.61 -26.17 -4.87
N GLU A 45 -9.49 -25.19 -5.10
CA GLU A 45 -9.16 -23.91 -5.74
C GLU A 45 -8.47 -22.95 -4.78
N VAL A 46 -8.58 -23.16 -3.45
CA VAL A 46 -8.00 -22.30 -2.43
C VAL A 46 -6.55 -22.68 -2.18
N ALA A 47 -5.65 -21.74 -2.47
CA ALA A 47 -4.21 -21.94 -2.30
C ALA A 47 -3.73 -21.70 -0.86
N GLY A 48 -4.46 -20.91 -0.05
CA GLY A 48 -4.04 -20.63 1.32
C GLY A 48 -5.02 -19.77 2.13
N GLY A 49 -4.71 -19.65 3.42
CA GLY A 49 -5.42 -18.83 4.39
C GLY A 49 -4.58 -17.65 4.88
N SER A 50 -5.08 -16.45 4.74
CA SER A 50 -4.40 -15.23 5.17
C SER A 50 -4.78 -14.88 6.61
N VAL A 51 -3.86 -15.09 7.54
CA VAL A 51 -4.08 -14.96 9.00
C VAL A 51 -3.89 -13.52 9.43
N THR A 52 -4.98 -12.89 9.85
CA THR A 52 -4.97 -11.46 10.18
C THR A 52 -4.24 -11.16 11.50
N ASN A 53 -3.57 -10.00 11.54
CA ASN A 53 -2.96 -9.45 12.76
C ASN A 53 -3.74 -8.19 13.19
N ASN A 54 -4.41 -8.24 14.33
CA ASN A 54 -5.13 -7.10 14.94
C ASN A 54 -6.04 -6.34 13.95
N ALA A 55 -6.85 -7.05 13.19
CA ALA A 55 -7.72 -6.48 12.17
C ALA A 55 -8.59 -5.34 12.73
N GLY A 56 -8.57 -4.17 12.08
CA GLY A 56 -9.26 -2.96 12.53
C GLY A 56 -8.72 -2.41 13.85
N GLY A 57 -7.46 -2.67 14.20
CA GLY A 57 -6.82 -2.21 15.44
C GLY A 57 -7.29 -2.92 16.72
N ILE A 58 -8.08 -3.99 16.58
CA ILE A 58 -8.61 -4.77 17.71
C ILE A 58 -7.63 -5.92 18.02
N PRO A 59 -7.17 -6.06 19.28
CA PRO A 59 -6.29 -7.16 19.67
C PRO A 59 -6.90 -8.54 19.35
N GLY A 60 -6.12 -9.35 18.63
CA GLY A 60 -6.46 -10.72 18.24
C GLY A 60 -5.61 -11.76 18.96
N TYR A 61 -5.68 -13.01 18.48
CA TYR A 61 -4.69 -14.04 18.78
C TYR A 61 -3.36 -13.70 18.09
N ASP A 62 -2.28 -14.27 18.59
CA ASP A 62 -0.98 -14.20 17.92
C ASP A 62 -1.08 -14.83 16.51
N PRO A 63 -0.79 -14.07 15.44
CA PRO A 63 -0.92 -14.58 14.09
C PRO A 63 0.07 -15.70 13.76
N VAL A 64 1.21 -15.79 14.45
CA VAL A 64 2.18 -16.87 14.27
C VAL A 64 1.64 -18.17 14.86
N HIS A 65 1.08 -18.10 16.07
CA HIS A 65 0.43 -19.24 16.72
C HIS A 65 -0.73 -19.77 15.88
N ILE A 66 -1.66 -18.89 15.45
CA ILE A 66 -2.78 -19.29 14.60
C ILE A 66 -2.29 -19.79 13.24
N GLY A 67 -1.26 -19.17 12.65
CA GLY A 67 -0.68 -19.61 11.37
C GLY A 67 -0.12 -21.02 11.45
N ALA A 68 0.64 -21.36 12.50
CA ALA A 68 1.14 -22.70 12.73
C ALA A 68 0.00 -23.71 12.89
N ALA A 69 -1.03 -23.36 13.65
CA ALA A 69 -2.20 -24.21 13.85
C ALA A 69 -3.02 -24.41 12.56
N VAL A 70 -3.18 -23.37 11.73
CA VAL A 70 -3.81 -23.42 10.41
C VAL A 70 -3.03 -24.34 9.46
N ARG A 71 -1.70 -24.23 9.46
CA ARG A 71 -0.84 -25.13 8.69
C ARG A 71 -1.02 -26.59 9.08
N ALA A 72 -1.09 -26.86 10.38
CA ALA A 72 -1.34 -28.22 10.91
C ALA A 72 -2.71 -28.78 10.47
N ARG A 73 -3.65 -27.94 10.05
CA ARG A 73 -4.95 -28.31 9.49
C ARG A 73 -4.95 -28.46 7.96
N GLY A 74 -3.78 -28.38 7.31
CA GLY A 74 -3.60 -28.57 5.87
C GLY A 74 -3.82 -27.34 5.00
N LEU A 75 -4.04 -26.15 5.59
CA LEU A 75 -4.16 -24.89 4.84
C LEU A 75 -2.86 -24.10 4.92
N THR A 76 -2.28 -23.73 3.76
CA THR A 76 -1.06 -22.92 3.71
C THR A 76 -1.31 -21.53 4.31
N PRO A 77 -0.62 -21.14 5.39
CA PRO A 77 -0.83 -19.83 6.00
C PRO A 77 -0.06 -18.74 5.25
N ASN A 78 -0.71 -17.58 5.04
CA ASN A 78 -0.09 -16.32 4.71
C ASN A 78 -0.22 -15.41 5.95
N ILE A 79 0.89 -15.13 6.65
CA ILE A 79 0.86 -14.43 7.94
C ILE A 79 0.97 -12.93 7.75
N HIS A 80 0.03 -12.18 8.35
CA HIS A 80 0.13 -10.72 8.41
C HIS A 80 1.22 -10.29 9.38
N VAL A 81 2.28 -9.69 8.85
CA VAL A 81 3.36 -9.05 9.61
C VAL A 81 3.18 -7.54 9.52
N THR A 82 2.96 -6.91 10.68
CA THR A 82 2.70 -5.47 10.76
C THR A 82 3.84 -4.76 11.48
N CYS A 83 4.17 -3.52 11.04
CA CYS A 83 5.17 -2.70 11.71
C CYS A 83 4.68 -2.16 13.07
N VAL A 84 3.36 -1.99 13.21
CA VAL A 84 2.76 -1.45 14.43
C VAL A 84 3.06 -2.32 15.64
N ARG A 85 3.40 -1.70 16.77
CA ARG A 85 3.75 -2.33 18.07
C ARG A 85 5.07 -3.10 18.08
N HIS A 86 5.90 -2.95 17.06
CA HIS A 86 7.18 -3.62 16.95
C HIS A 86 8.32 -2.63 16.72
N ASP A 87 9.38 -2.81 17.46
CA ASP A 87 10.70 -2.27 17.15
C ASP A 87 11.43 -3.21 16.17
N LEU A 88 12.58 -2.79 15.68
CA LEU A 88 13.37 -3.57 14.71
C LEU A 88 13.76 -4.94 15.26
N ALA A 89 14.12 -5.03 16.54
CA ALA A 89 14.57 -6.29 17.15
C ALA A 89 13.42 -7.30 17.25
N SER A 90 12.24 -6.85 17.70
CA SER A 90 11.04 -7.70 17.78
C SER A 90 10.53 -8.13 16.41
N LEU A 91 10.67 -7.29 15.36
CA LEU A 91 10.34 -7.69 14.00
C LEU A 91 11.28 -8.77 13.46
N ARG A 92 12.60 -8.66 13.72
CA ARG A 92 13.55 -9.71 13.34
C ARG A 92 13.22 -11.04 14.03
N LYS A 93 12.98 -10.97 15.35
CA LYS A 93 12.61 -12.18 16.10
C LYS A 93 11.29 -12.78 15.59
N LEU A 94 10.27 -11.97 15.33
CA LEU A 94 8.99 -12.45 14.77
C LEU A 94 9.18 -13.17 13.44
N LEU A 95 10.03 -12.63 12.55
CA LEU A 95 10.35 -13.27 11.28
C LEU A 95 11.13 -14.59 11.48
N GLU A 96 12.10 -14.63 12.39
CA GLU A 96 12.80 -15.86 12.76
C GLU A 96 11.84 -16.93 13.31
N ASP A 97 10.90 -16.54 14.17
CA ASP A 97 9.88 -17.44 14.72
C ASP A 97 8.99 -18.01 13.59
N ILE A 98 8.55 -17.18 12.63
CA ILE A 98 7.80 -17.61 11.44
C ILE A 98 8.61 -18.63 10.62
N HIS A 99 9.89 -18.32 10.37
CA HIS A 99 10.77 -19.21 9.62
C HIS A 99 10.99 -20.55 10.33
N SER A 100 11.16 -20.55 11.66
CA SER A 100 11.35 -21.77 12.46
C SER A 100 10.16 -22.75 12.37
N LEU A 101 8.98 -22.25 11.98
CA LEU A 101 7.78 -23.02 11.74
C LEU A 101 7.61 -23.45 10.27
N ASP A 102 8.64 -23.30 9.43
CA ASP A 102 8.61 -23.52 7.97
C ASP A 102 7.47 -22.77 7.27
N ILE A 103 7.13 -21.58 7.69
CA ILE A 103 6.14 -20.72 7.04
C ILE A 103 6.88 -19.73 6.17
N GLU A 104 6.59 -19.77 4.86
CA GLU A 104 7.25 -18.92 3.86
C GLU A 104 6.43 -17.68 3.51
N ASP A 105 5.09 -17.81 3.47
CA ASP A 105 4.22 -16.72 3.02
C ASP A 105 3.93 -15.71 4.12
N VAL A 106 4.30 -14.45 3.84
CA VAL A 106 4.14 -13.33 4.76
C VAL A 106 3.50 -12.14 4.05
N PHE A 107 2.61 -11.42 4.75
CA PHE A 107 1.98 -10.23 4.24
C PHE A 107 2.48 -8.99 4.99
N ALA A 108 3.39 -8.24 4.36
CA ALA A 108 4.05 -7.09 4.95
C ALA A 108 3.16 -5.82 4.90
N MET A 109 2.81 -5.30 6.07
CA MET A 109 1.95 -4.12 6.21
C MET A 109 2.49 -3.12 7.24
N THR A 110 2.08 -1.85 7.11
CA THR A 110 2.36 -0.85 8.16
C THR A 110 1.54 -1.14 9.44
N GLY A 111 0.32 -1.63 9.28
CA GLY A 111 -0.62 -1.88 10.36
C GLY A 111 -1.49 -0.66 10.71
N ASP A 112 -2.66 -0.93 11.30
CA ASP A 112 -3.60 0.08 11.76
C ASP A 112 -3.11 0.73 13.07
N TYR A 113 -3.38 2.03 13.23
CA TYR A 113 -2.97 2.73 14.45
C TYR A 113 -3.81 2.24 15.65
N PRO A 114 -3.18 1.88 16.78
CA PRO A 114 -3.86 1.34 17.96
C PRO A 114 -4.59 2.45 18.74
N LYS A 115 -5.75 2.88 18.24
CA LYS A 115 -6.53 4.00 18.83
C LYS A 115 -6.92 3.76 20.29
N SER A 116 -7.15 2.50 20.68
CA SER A 116 -7.50 2.12 22.07
C SER A 116 -6.29 2.12 23.03
N ASP A 117 -5.08 2.05 22.50
CA ASP A 117 -3.83 2.05 23.26
C ASP A 117 -2.72 2.76 22.47
N PRO A 118 -2.78 4.11 22.38
CA PRO A 118 -1.80 4.89 21.61
C PRO A 118 -0.36 4.72 22.10
N SER A 119 -0.14 4.34 23.37
CA SER A 119 1.19 4.12 23.94
C SER A 119 1.91 2.92 23.33
N SER A 120 1.17 1.95 22.79
CA SER A 120 1.72 0.80 22.07
C SER A 120 2.05 1.09 20.59
N ALA A 121 1.88 2.33 20.13
CA ALA A 121 2.14 2.72 18.75
C ALA A 121 3.64 2.90 18.50
N VAL A 122 4.34 1.82 18.27
CA VAL A 122 5.73 1.78 17.82
C VAL A 122 5.75 1.52 16.31
N PHE A 123 6.56 2.28 15.59
CA PHE A 123 6.75 2.14 14.13
C PHE A 123 8.22 2.42 13.80
N ASP A 124 9.10 1.48 14.11
CA ASP A 124 10.52 1.61 13.73
C ASP A 124 10.69 1.45 12.23
N LEU A 125 9.87 0.61 11.62
CA LEU A 125 9.82 0.43 10.18
C LEU A 125 8.47 0.89 9.60
N ASP A 126 8.49 1.24 8.31
CA ASP A 126 7.28 1.24 7.46
C ASP A 126 7.23 -0.02 6.59
N SER A 127 6.13 -0.22 5.85
CA SER A 127 5.96 -1.44 5.05
C SER A 127 6.99 -1.63 3.92
N VAL A 128 7.63 -0.57 3.42
CA VAL A 128 8.72 -0.69 2.42
C VAL A 128 10.00 -1.19 3.09
N GLN A 129 10.32 -0.62 4.26
CA GLN A 129 11.46 -1.01 5.06
C GLN A 129 11.31 -2.44 5.60
N LEU A 130 10.08 -2.84 5.97
CA LEU A 130 9.78 -4.20 6.38
C LEU A 130 10.02 -5.21 5.24
N VAL A 131 9.57 -4.89 4.02
CA VAL A 131 9.85 -5.72 2.84
C VAL A 131 11.35 -5.84 2.59
N HIS A 132 12.09 -4.73 2.72
CA HIS A 132 13.54 -4.74 2.56
C HIS A 132 14.22 -5.63 3.61
N LEU A 133 13.81 -5.56 4.87
CA LEU A 133 14.29 -6.44 5.94
C LEU A 133 14.01 -7.92 5.63
N MET A 134 12.80 -8.24 5.13
CA MET A 134 12.45 -9.62 4.74
C MET A 134 13.30 -10.09 3.56
N ASP A 135 13.62 -9.19 2.61
CA ASP A 135 14.49 -9.52 1.48
C ASP A 135 15.94 -9.76 1.89
N GLU A 136 16.47 -8.95 2.82
CA GLU A 136 17.78 -9.20 3.43
C GLU A 136 17.84 -10.59 4.09
N LEU A 137 16.82 -10.96 4.87
CA LEU A 137 16.73 -12.26 5.50
C LEU A 137 16.58 -13.38 4.46
N ARG A 138 15.83 -13.14 3.37
CA ARG A 138 15.71 -14.09 2.25
C ARG A 138 17.05 -14.33 1.57
N GLN A 139 17.84 -13.30 1.36
CA GLN A 139 19.21 -13.43 0.81
C GLN A 139 20.15 -14.16 1.79
N ALA A 140 19.88 -14.09 3.09
CA ALA A 140 20.60 -14.83 4.12
C ALA A 140 20.15 -16.32 4.27
N GLY A 141 19.14 -16.76 3.49
CA GLY A 141 18.71 -18.16 3.43
C GLY A 141 17.30 -18.45 3.94
N ASN A 142 16.54 -17.45 4.40
CA ASN A 142 15.18 -17.63 4.89
C ASN A 142 14.19 -17.46 3.72
N PRO A 143 13.45 -18.47 3.26
CA PRO A 143 12.71 -18.46 1.99
C PRO A 143 11.37 -17.71 2.06
N TYR A 144 11.36 -16.43 2.42
CA TYR A 144 10.13 -15.65 2.44
C TYR A 144 9.54 -15.41 1.05
N TRP A 145 8.22 -15.62 0.92
CA TRP A 145 7.40 -15.24 -0.20
C TRP A 145 6.50 -14.06 0.22
N ILE A 146 6.84 -12.85 -0.24
CA ILE A 146 6.42 -11.60 0.38
C ILE A 146 5.24 -10.99 -0.37
N ALA A 147 4.06 -10.96 0.26
CA ALA A 147 2.91 -10.17 -0.15
C ALA A 147 3.01 -8.73 0.36
N VAL A 148 2.45 -7.79 -0.41
CA VAL A 148 2.32 -6.38 0.00
C VAL A 148 0.95 -5.82 -0.31
N ALA A 149 0.48 -4.83 0.47
CA ALA A 149 -0.77 -4.15 0.20
C ALA A 149 -0.60 -3.02 -0.84
N VAL A 150 -1.61 -2.83 -1.69
CA VAL A 150 -1.80 -1.63 -2.51
C VAL A 150 -3.23 -1.12 -2.37
N SER A 151 -3.45 0.20 -2.27
CA SER A 151 -4.78 0.79 -2.12
C SER A 151 -5.15 1.61 -3.36
N PRO A 152 -5.77 0.99 -4.40
CA PRO A 152 -6.17 1.72 -5.61
C PRO A 152 -7.40 2.61 -5.38
N PHE A 153 -8.23 2.31 -4.38
CA PHE A 153 -9.49 3.00 -4.10
C PHE A 153 -9.26 4.35 -3.40
N LYS A 154 -8.41 5.18 -3.99
CA LYS A 154 -8.15 6.57 -3.61
C LYS A 154 -8.63 7.47 -4.74
N TYR A 155 -9.37 8.53 -4.37
CA TYR A 155 -10.06 9.37 -5.32
C TYR A 155 -9.60 10.84 -5.27
N ALA A 156 -8.50 11.10 -4.57
CA ALA A 156 -7.71 12.32 -4.68
C ALA A 156 -6.40 11.98 -5.42
N GLU A 157 -5.94 12.86 -6.32
CA GLU A 157 -4.75 12.61 -7.14
C GLU A 157 -3.50 12.30 -6.31
N PRO A 158 -3.15 13.08 -5.25
CA PRO A 158 -1.97 12.81 -4.45
C PRO A 158 -2.01 11.42 -3.81
N ASP A 159 -3.18 11.07 -3.25
CA ASP A 159 -3.35 9.80 -2.53
C ASP A 159 -3.30 8.60 -3.47
N CYS A 160 -3.96 8.69 -4.64
CA CYS A 160 -3.96 7.63 -5.64
C CYS A 160 -2.56 7.41 -6.24
N SER A 161 -1.97 8.47 -6.79
CA SER A 161 -0.69 8.41 -7.48
C SER A 161 0.44 7.93 -6.54
N TYR A 162 0.43 8.39 -5.29
CA TYR A 162 1.47 7.97 -4.35
C TYR A 162 1.30 6.52 -3.87
N GLN A 163 0.10 5.94 -3.86
CA GLN A 163 -0.06 4.51 -3.60
C GLN A 163 0.63 3.67 -4.68
N TYR A 164 0.54 4.08 -5.93
CA TYR A 164 1.18 3.38 -7.03
C TYR A 164 2.70 3.53 -7.01
N LEU A 165 3.22 4.73 -6.72
CA LEU A 165 4.65 4.95 -6.48
C LEU A 165 5.17 4.09 -5.31
N LYS A 166 4.39 4.00 -4.22
CA LYS A 166 4.76 3.16 -3.08
C LYS A 166 4.75 1.66 -3.42
N LEU A 167 3.84 1.22 -4.29
CA LEU A 167 3.86 -0.16 -4.79
C LEU A 167 5.15 -0.45 -5.54
N GLN A 168 5.61 0.45 -6.42
CA GLN A 168 6.91 0.31 -7.09
C GLN A 168 8.05 0.16 -6.09
N LYS A 169 8.07 0.99 -5.03
CA LYS A 169 9.08 0.89 -3.96
C LYS A 169 9.05 -0.46 -3.25
N LYS A 170 7.87 -1.01 -2.97
CA LYS A 170 7.71 -2.33 -2.35
C LYS A 170 8.20 -3.45 -3.27
N ILE A 171 7.88 -3.39 -4.56
CA ILE A 171 8.35 -4.36 -5.56
C ILE A 171 9.87 -4.36 -5.62
N ALA A 172 10.43 -3.18 -5.74
CA ALA A 172 11.88 -3.02 -5.82
C ALA A 172 12.59 -3.37 -4.49
N ALA A 173 11.91 -3.28 -3.35
CA ALA A 173 12.42 -3.76 -2.06
C ALA A 173 12.36 -5.30 -1.92
N GLY A 174 11.75 -6.03 -2.86
CA GLY A 174 11.75 -7.49 -2.88
C GLY A 174 10.38 -8.15 -2.75
N ALA A 175 9.26 -7.42 -2.86
CA ALA A 175 7.92 -8.03 -2.84
C ALA A 175 7.70 -8.97 -4.02
N ASN A 176 7.01 -10.08 -3.79
CA ASN A 176 6.72 -11.10 -4.79
C ASN A 176 5.34 -10.95 -5.42
N TYR A 177 4.35 -10.45 -4.68
CA TYR A 177 3.01 -10.17 -5.17
C TYR A 177 2.31 -9.11 -4.32
N ALA A 178 1.18 -8.57 -4.81
CA ALA A 178 0.40 -7.62 -4.04
C ALA A 178 -1.04 -8.11 -3.85
N ILE A 179 -1.67 -7.59 -2.79
CA ILE A 179 -3.10 -7.72 -2.52
C ILE A 179 -3.69 -6.32 -2.47
N THR A 180 -4.79 -6.07 -3.18
CA THR A 180 -5.42 -4.75 -3.13
C THR A 180 -6.13 -4.54 -1.79
N GLN A 181 -6.29 -3.28 -1.40
CA GLN A 181 -7.32 -2.94 -0.41
C GLN A 181 -8.70 -3.30 -0.98
N LEU A 182 -9.68 -3.54 -0.11
CA LEU A 182 -11.05 -3.76 -0.53
C LEU A 182 -11.66 -2.49 -1.13
N GLY A 183 -12.54 -2.66 -2.12
CA GLY A 183 -13.27 -1.59 -2.76
C GLY A 183 -14.25 -2.11 -3.81
N TYR A 184 -15.18 -1.26 -4.24
CA TYR A 184 -16.32 -1.65 -5.08
C TYR A 184 -16.39 -0.81 -6.36
N ASP A 185 -15.26 -0.67 -7.06
CA ASP A 185 -15.16 0.10 -8.30
C ASP A 185 -14.24 -0.61 -9.29
N ALA A 186 -14.83 -1.19 -10.33
CA ALA A 186 -14.11 -1.89 -11.39
C ALA A 186 -13.16 -0.94 -12.16
N GLY A 187 -13.50 0.35 -12.25
CA GLY A 187 -12.63 1.35 -12.85
C GLY A 187 -11.27 1.46 -12.16
N LYS A 188 -11.23 1.35 -10.83
CA LYS A 188 -9.98 1.36 -10.05
C LYS A 188 -9.19 0.06 -10.17
N PHE A 189 -9.86 -1.09 -10.29
CA PHE A 189 -9.17 -2.34 -10.62
C PHE A 189 -8.54 -2.28 -12.02
N ARG A 190 -9.29 -1.77 -13.02
CA ARG A 190 -8.79 -1.57 -14.40
C ARG A 190 -7.63 -0.59 -14.43
N GLU A 191 -7.71 0.52 -13.69
CA GLU A 191 -6.65 1.53 -13.56
C GLU A 191 -5.35 0.93 -13.02
N LEU A 192 -5.41 0.18 -11.90
CA LEU A 192 -4.23 -0.45 -11.32
C LEU A 192 -3.61 -1.47 -12.29
N LYS A 193 -4.45 -2.27 -12.96
CA LYS A 193 -3.94 -3.27 -13.93
C LYS A 193 -3.24 -2.61 -15.11
N ARG A 194 -3.79 -1.51 -15.63
CA ARG A 194 -3.15 -0.71 -16.68
C ARG A 194 -1.82 -0.12 -16.18
N TYR A 195 -1.81 0.45 -14.98
CA TYR A 195 -0.59 1.01 -14.38
C TYR A 195 0.53 -0.03 -14.25
N LEU A 196 0.19 -1.24 -13.84
CA LEU A 196 1.15 -2.36 -13.79
C LEU A 196 1.72 -2.65 -15.18
N GLY A 197 0.87 -2.75 -16.20
CA GLY A 197 1.32 -2.99 -17.58
C GLY A 197 2.23 -1.89 -18.12
N ASP A 198 1.86 -0.64 -17.89
CA ASP A 198 2.57 0.53 -18.44
C ASP A 198 3.92 0.80 -17.74
N TYR A 199 4.03 0.54 -16.42
CA TYR A 199 5.16 1.05 -15.62
C TYR A 199 5.94 -0.01 -14.83
N ILE A 200 5.43 -1.22 -14.67
CA ILE A 200 6.05 -2.25 -13.83
C ILE A 200 6.35 -3.53 -14.62
N GLY A 201 5.43 -3.93 -15.48
CA GLY A 201 5.48 -5.21 -16.18
C GLY A 201 4.69 -6.31 -15.44
N PRO A 202 4.97 -7.58 -15.73
CA PRO A 202 4.24 -8.71 -15.16
C PRO A 202 4.54 -8.85 -13.66
N PHE A 203 3.63 -8.36 -12.84
CA PHE A 203 3.67 -8.51 -11.39
C PHE A 203 2.34 -9.05 -10.87
N PRO A 204 2.32 -10.17 -10.09
CA PRO A 204 1.08 -10.77 -9.63
C PRO A 204 0.34 -9.86 -8.64
N VAL A 205 -0.95 -9.62 -8.89
CA VAL A 205 -1.82 -8.88 -7.96
C VAL A 205 -3.12 -9.64 -7.74
N LEU A 206 -3.48 -9.84 -6.48
CA LEU A 206 -4.77 -10.38 -6.08
C LEU A 206 -5.73 -9.22 -5.76
N GLY A 207 -6.94 -9.28 -6.29
CA GLY A 207 -7.99 -8.34 -5.95
C GLY A 207 -8.68 -8.74 -4.65
N ASN A 208 -8.86 -7.80 -3.73
CA ASN A 208 -9.60 -8.05 -2.50
C ASN A 208 -11.10 -8.00 -2.78
N VAL A 209 -11.79 -9.11 -2.47
CA VAL A 209 -13.23 -9.30 -2.60
C VAL A 209 -13.81 -9.52 -1.21
N TYR A 210 -14.48 -8.52 -0.69
CA TYR A 210 -15.09 -8.58 0.63
C TYR A 210 -16.59 -8.81 0.54
N VAL A 211 -17.10 -9.87 1.19
CA VAL A 211 -18.54 -10.20 1.26
C VAL A 211 -19.23 -9.19 2.15
N LEU A 212 -19.76 -8.12 1.54
CA LEU A 212 -20.24 -6.92 2.21
C LEU A 212 -21.62 -7.11 2.82
N ASN A 213 -21.70 -7.14 4.14
CA ASN A 213 -22.96 -7.08 4.89
C ASN A 213 -23.29 -5.64 5.32
N ASN A 214 -24.54 -5.38 5.73
CA ASN A 214 -25.02 -4.06 6.11
C ASN A 214 -24.20 -3.42 7.25
N ARG A 215 -23.81 -4.20 8.27
CA ARG A 215 -23.01 -3.68 9.39
C ARG A 215 -21.61 -3.20 8.94
N ALA A 216 -20.98 -3.97 8.06
CA ALA A 216 -19.68 -3.60 7.49
C ALA A 216 -19.82 -2.36 6.57
N ALA A 217 -20.85 -2.34 5.70
CA ALA A 217 -21.14 -1.21 4.84
C ALA A 217 -21.31 0.10 5.62
N GLN A 218 -22.08 0.08 6.72
CA GLN A 218 -22.26 1.23 7.60
C GLN A 218 -20.93 1.72 8.21
N LYS A 219 -20.08 0.80 8.69
CA LYS A 219 -18.78 1.15 9.27
C LYS A 219 -17.85 1.78 8.23
N MET A 220 -17.78 1.20 7.04
CA MET A 220 -16.94 1.72 5.94
C MET A 220 -17.44 3.07 5.44
N ALA A 221 -18.77 3.27 5.33
CA ALA A 221 -19.35 4.54 4.94
C ALA A 221 -19.07 5.67 5.94
N ARG A 222 -18.99 5.36 7.25
CA ARG A 222 -18.62 6.34 8.29
C ARG A 222 -17.12 6.58 8.41
N GLY A 223 -16.27 5.77 7.74
CA GLY A 223 -14.82 5.85 7.89
C GLY A 223 -14.27 5.17 9.15
N ASP A 224 -15.06 4.28 9.80
CA ASP A 224 -14.61 3.54 11.00
C ASP A 224 -13.52 2.51 10.68
N ILE A 225 -13.38 2.12 9.39
CA ILE A 225 -12.35 1.19 8.91
C ILE A 225 -11.35 1.96 8.07
N PRO A 226 -10.08 2.07 8.51
CA PRO A 226 -9.07 2.86 7.82
C PRO A 226 -8.88 2.47 6.36
N GLY A 227 -8.88 3.47 5.48
CA GLY A 227 -8.62 3.27 4.05
C GLY A 227 -9.72 2.56 3.26
N CYS A 228 -10.80 2.12 3.90
CA CYS A 228 -11.94 1.48 3.27
C CYS A 228 -13.11 2.46 3.15
N TRP A 229 -13.78 2.45 2.01
CA TRP A 229 -14.93 3.30 1.76
C TRP A 229 -16.00 2.58 0.96
N VAL A 230 -17.25 2.85 1.32
CA VAL A 230 -18.45 2.39 0.61
C VAL A 230 -19.29 3.62 0.26
N SER A 231 -19.70 3.72 -1.00
CA SER A 231 -20.52 4.84 -1.44
C SER A 231 -21.89 4.85 -0.76
N PRO A 232 -22.53 6.03 -0.58
CA PRO A 232 -23.89 6.12 -0.07
C PRO A 232 -24.89 5.29 -0.88
N GLU A 233 -24.69 5.21 -2.19
CA GLU A 233 -25.49 4.40 -3.10
C GLU A 233 -25.38 2.90 -2.80
N LEU A 234 -24.16 2.35 -2.73
CA LEU A 234 -23.95 0.95 -2.39
C LEU A 234 -24.44 0.64 -0.97
N GLN A 235 -24.26 1.57 -0.03
CA GLN A 235 -24.77 1.42 1.34
C GLN A 235 -26.29 1.29 1.34
N ALA A 236 -27.03 2.11 0.55
CA ALA A 236 -28.48 2.04 0.45
C ALA A 236 -28.94 0.70 -0.15
N ILE A 237 -28.26 0.21 -1.21
CA ILE A 237 -28.51 -1.10 -1.80
C ILE A 237 -28.37 -2.22 -0.74
N VAL A 238 -27.22 -2.28 -0.06
CA VAL A 238 -26.92 -3.31 0.94
C VAL A 238 -27.87 -3.23 2.14
N LYS A 239 -28.32 -2.02 2.51
CA LYS A 239 -29.34 -1.84 3.56
C LYS A 239 -30.66 -2.48 3.13
N LYS A 240 -31.16 -2.18 1.93
CA LYS A 240 -32.39 -2.75 1.38
C LYS A 240 -32.30 -4.28 1.29
N GLU A 241 -31.20 -4.83 0.78
CA GLU A 241 -30.94 -6.27 0.75
C GLU A 241 -31.01 -6.92 2.14
N SER A 242 -30.55 -6.22 3.18
CA SER A 242 -30.56 -6.73 4.55
C SER A 242 -31.97 -6.85 5.18
N GLU A 243 -32.98 -6.28 4.54
CA GLU A 243 -34.40 -6.36 4.93
C GLU A 243 -35.07 -7.63 4.39
N GLU A 244 -34.43 -8.34 3.44
CA GLU A 244 -34.91 -9.61 2.90
C GLU A 244 -34.83 -10.76 3.94
N GLU A 245 -35.55 -11.84 3.69
CA GLU A 245 -35.66 -13.01 4.59
C GLU A 245 -34.29 -13.61 4.94
N ASP A 246 -33.38 -13.71 3.96
CA ASP A 246 -32.02 -14.23 4.13
C ASP A 246 -31.03 -13.18 4.67
N LYS A 247 -31.53 -12.00 5.07
CA LYS A 247 -30.72 -10.85 5.54
C LYS A 247 -29.66 -10.43 4.53
N GLY A 248 -29.99 -10.50 3.25
CA GLY A 248 -29.12 -10.14 2.13
C GLY A 248 -27.97 -11.12 1.90
N LYS A 249 -28.11 -12.39 2.29
CA LYS A 249 -27.04 -13.38 2.10
C LYS A 249 -26.83 -13.71 0.63
N ALA A 250 -27.88 -13.95 -0.13
CA ALA A 250 -27.78 -14.28 -1.54
C ALA A 250 -27.19 -13.13 -2.37
N PRO A 251 -27.71 -11.88 -2.30
CA PRO A 251 -27.17 -10.78 -3.12
C PRO A 251 -25.72 -10.42 -2.75
N ARG A 252 -25.28 -10.50 -1.47
CA ARG A 252 -23.87 -10.22 -1.15
C ARG A 252 -22.91 -11.28 -1.65
N LEU A 253 -23.31 -12.57 -1.70
CA LEU A 253 -22.51 -13.64 -2.29
C LEU A 253 -22.45 -13.49 -3.83
N GLU A 254 -23.56 -13.14 -4.46
CA GLU A 254 -23.62 -12.86 -5.90
C GLU A 254 -22.71 -11.66 -6.25
N ARG A 255 -22.73 -10.57 -5.47
CA ARG A 255 -21.83 -9.42 -5.65
C ARG A 255 -20.38 -9.84 -5.55
N ALA A 256 -20.02 -10.67 -4.56
CA ALA A 256 -18.66 -11.20 -4.42
C ALA A 256 -18.25 -12.06 -5.63
N ALA A 257 -19.15 -12.92 -6.13
CA ALA A 257 -18.89 -13.73 -7.32
C ALA A 257 -18.68 -12.87 -8.59
N ARG A 258 -19.49 -11.83 -8.78
CA ARG A 258 -19.32 -10.84 -9.86
C ARG A 258 -17.97 -10.13 -9.78
N MET A 259 -17.55 -9.73 -8.58
CA MET A 259 -16.22 -9.12 -8.38
C MET A 259 -15.09 -10.09 -8.77
N VAL A 260 -15.18 -11.37 -8.39
CA VAL A 260 -14.18 -12.39 -8.80
C VAL A 260 -14.17 -12.56 -10.32
N ALA A 261 -15.33 -12.64 -10.99
CA ALA A 261 -15.43 -12.72 -12.44
C ALA A 261 -14.77 -11.51 -13.13
N ILE A 262 -15.00 -10.30 -12.63
CA ILE A 262 -14.36 -9.07 -13.11
C ILE A 262 -12.83 -9.15 -12.95
N LEU A 263 -12.33 -9.61 -11.80
CA LEU A 263 -10.88 -9.74 -11.56
C LEU A 263 -10.24 -10.75 -12.52
N LYS A 264 -10.89 -11.87 -12.80
CA LYS A 264 -10.44 -12.85 -13.80
C LYS A 264 -10.38 -12.21 -15.19
N GLY A 265 -11.45 -11.57 -15.64
CA GLY A 265 -11.53 -10.90 -16.94
C GLY A 265 -10.50 -9.77 -17.10
N LEU A 266 -10.20 -9.02 -16.05
CA LEU A 266 -9.14 -8.00 -16.02
C LEU A 266 -7.72 -8.61 -15.99
N GLY A 267 -7.57 -9.93 -15.84
CA GLY A 267 -6.28 -10.61 -15.77
C GLY A 267 -5.52 -10.38 -14.46
N TYR A 268 -6.23 -10.27 -13.34
CA TYR A 268 -5.61 -10.36 -12.02
C TYR A 268 -5.08 -11.78 -11.77
N ALA A 269 -4.05 -11.90 -10.94
CA ALA A 269 -3.46 -13.20 -10.63
C ALA A 269 -4.29 -14.01 -9.63
N GLY A 270 -5.31 -13.41 -9.01
CA GLY A 270 -6.16 -14.09 -8.05
C GLY A 270 -7.13 -13.18 -7.33
N ALA A 271 -7.84 -13.76 -6.36
CA ALA A 271 -8.76 -13.07 -5.46
C ALA A 271 -8.42 -13.38 -4.00
N TYR A 272 -8.47 -12.33 -3.16
CA TYR A 272 -8.43 -12.42 -1.72
C TYR A 272 -9.86 -12.32 -1.19
N LEU A 273 -10.40 -13.41 -0.63
CA LEU A 273 -11.79 -13.50 -0.20
C LEU A 273 -11.90 -13.23 1.31
N GLY A 274 -12.58 -12.14 1.66
CA GLY A 274 -12.83 -11.74 3.05
C GLY A 274 -14.32 -11.55 3.35
N GLY A 275 -14.64 -11.35 4.63
CA GLY A 275 -16.01 -11.04 5.07
C GLY A 275 -16.94 -12.24 5.22
N THR A 276 -16.49 -13.47 4.96
CA THR A 276 -17.17 -14.72 5.28
C THR A 276 -16.19 -15.74 5.85
N GLN A 277 -16.66 -16.59 6.75
CA GLN A 277 -15.92 -17.69 7.36
C GLN A 277 -16.64 -19.04 7.12
N ASP A 278 -17.54 -19.13 6.14
CA ASP A 278 -18.28 -20.33 5.76
C ASP A 278 -17.71 -20.91 4.47
N ALA A 279 -17.15 -22.12 4.52
CA ALA A 279 -16.57 -22.80 3.36
C ALA A 279 -17.58 -23.02 2.22
N ARG A 280 -18.87 -23.18 2.55
CA ARG A 280 -19.95 -23.32 1.55
C ARG A 280 -20.16 -22.01 0.79
N ASP A 281 -20.09 -20.88 1.47
CA ASP A 281 -20.21 -19.57 0.85
C ASP A 281 -19.02 -19.33 -0.11
N ILE A 282 -17.81 -19.71 0.31
CA ILE A 282 -16.59 -19.60 -0.52
C ILE A 282 -16.71 -20.45 -1.79
N ARG A 283 -17.11 -21.74 -1.66
CA ARG A 283 -17.35 -22.61 -2.83
C ARG A 283 -18.41 -22.04 -3.76
N ARG A 284 -19.48 -21.49 -3.20
CA ARG A 284 -20.55 -20.85 -3.99
C ARG A 284 -20.04 -19.62 -4.76
N ILE A 285 -19.23 -18.78 -4.13
CA ILE A 285 -18.62 -17.61 -4.78
C ILE A 285 -17.73 -18.08 -5.94
N ILE A 286 -16.83 -19.04 -5.71
CA ILE A 286 -15.89 -19.54 -6.73
C ILE A 286 -16.65 -20.12 -7.93
N HIS A 287 -17.55 -21.08 -7.69
CA HIS A 287 -18.33 -21.71 -8.75
C HIS A 287 -19.21 -20.70 -9.52
N ARG A 288 -19.85 -19.76 -8.81
CA ARG A 288 -20.68 -18.74 -9.46
C ARG A 288 -19.85 -17.78 -10.30
N ALA A 289 -18.65 -17.44 -9.85
CA ALA A 289 -17.72 -16.59 -10.60
C ALA A 289 -17.28 -17.22 -11.93
N GLU A 290 -17.10 -18.54 -11.98
CA GLU A 290 -16.77 -19.25 -13.23
C GLU A 290 -17.91 -19.14 -14.26
N ILE A 291 -19.14 -19.24 -13.79
CA ILE A 291 -20.34 -19.08 -14.66
C ILE A 291 -20.44 -17.63 -15.19
N LEU A 292 -20.07 -16.65 -14.37
CA LEU A 292 -20.19 -15.24 -14.68
C LEU A 292 -19.00 -14.67 -15.47
N GLU A 293 -17.87 -15.37 -15.50
CA GLU A 293 -16.63 -14.88 -16.13
C GLU A 293 -16.82 -14.43 -17.58
N PRO A 294 -17.58 -15.13 -18.47
CA PRO A 294 -17.79 -14.66 -19.84
C PRO A 294 -18.47 -13.29 -19.97
N GLN A 295 -19.16 -12.83 -18.92
CA GLN A 295 -19.90 -11.55 -18.90
C GLN A 295 -19.17 -10.47 -18.08
N TRP A 296 -17.88 -10.64 -17.81
CA TRP A 296 -17.14 -9.78 -16.90
C TRP A 296 -17.14 -8.30 -17.29
N GLU A 297 -17.19 -7.96 -18.59
CA GLU A 297 -17.20 -6.57 -19.06
C GLU A 297 -18.50 -5.87 -18.67
N GLU A 298 -19.65 -6.51 -18.87
CA GLU A 298 -20.96 -5.99 -18.45
C GLU A 298 -21.04 -5.82 -16.94
N LEU A 299 -20.57 -6.83 -16.20
CA LEU A 299 -20.50 -6.78 -14.74
C LEU A 299 -19.58 -5.65 -14.23
N ALA A 300 -18.51 -5.35 -14.96
CA ALA A 300 -17.60 -4.27 -14.61
C ALA A 300 -18.25 -2.88 -14.76
N GLU A 301 -19.16 -2.71 -15.71
CA GLU A 301 -19.92 -1.45 -15.84
C GLU A 301 -20.93 -1.26 -14.70
N GLU A 302 -21.47 -2.35 -14.15
CA GLU A 302 -22.37 -2.31 -12.98
C GLU A 302 -21.62 -2.05 -11.65
N LEU A 303 -20.35 -2.43 -11.55
CA LEU A 303 -19.50 -2.22 -10.36
C LEU A 303 -18.81 -0.84 -10.40
N ALA A 304 -19.59 0.24 -10.43
CA ALA A 304 -19.12 1.60 -10.63
C ALA A 304 -19.52 2.53 -9.46
N PHE A 305 -19.01 2.24 -8.26
CA PHE A 305 -19.35 2.96 -7.03
C PHE A 305 -18.33 4.04 -6.64
N ALA A 306 -17.62 4.61 -7.61
CA ALA A 306 -16.74 5.75 -7.39
C ALA A 306 -17.49 7.01 -6.94
N PRO A 307 -16.91 7.88 -6.11
CA PRO A 307 -17.49 9.17 -5.79
C PRO A 307 -17.55 10.07 -7.04
N LYS A 308 -18.58 10.92 -7.13
CA LYS A 308 -18.71 11.90 -8.22
C LYS A 308 -17.48 12.81 -8.23
N GLY A 309 -16.85 12.96 -9.41
CA GLY A 309 -15.64 13.77 -9.57
C GLY A 309 -14.38 13.14 -8.99
N GLY A 310 -14.41 11.87 -8.60
CA GLY A 310 -13.24 11.15 -8.12
C GLY A 310 -12.12 11.09 -9.17
N PHE A 311 -10.89 11.23 -8.71
CA PHE A 311 -9.71 11.17 -9.57
C PHE A 311 -9.46 9.76 -10.11
N PHE A 312 -9.12 9.69 -11.40
CA PHE A 312 -8.61 8.51 -12.08
C PHE A 312 -7.38 8.90 -12.89
N LEU A 313 -6.30 8.14 -12.73
CA LEU A 313 -4.99 8.43 -13.33
C LEU A 313 -5.04 8.57 -14.87
N TYR A 314 -5.90 7.78 -15.53
CA TYR A 314 -6.03 7.76 -16.99
C TYR A 314 -7.26 8.51 -17.53
N LYS A 315 -7.97 9.25 -16.68
CA LYS A 315 -9.01 10.16 -17.16
C LYS A 315 -8.41 11.56 -17.31
N ALA A 316 -8.63 12.19 -18.46
CA ALA A 316 -8.19 13.55 -18.69
C ALA A 316 -8.73 14.48 -17.60
N THR A 317 -7.85 15.03 -16.79
CA THR A 317 -8.15 16.08 -15.83
C THR A 317 -7.34 17.31 -16.24
N PRO A 318 -7.94 18.52 -16.25
CA PRO A 318 -7.16 19.73 -16.49
C PRO A 318 -6.03 19.80 -15.45
N PRO A 319 -4.77 20.08 -15.86
CA PRO A 319 -3.67 20.17 -14.93
C PRO A 319 -3.97 21.27 -13.91
N ALA A 320 -4.09 20.90 -12.64
CA ALA A 320 -4.18 21.88 -11.57
C ALA A 320 -2.85 22.67 -11.55
N THR A 321 -2.92 23.99 -11.76
CA THR A 321 -1.76 24.87 -11.63
C THR A 321 -1.31 24.88 -10.17
N ARG A 322 -0.33 24.05 -9.85
CA ARG A 322 0.24 23.97 -8.50
C ARG A 322 1.39 24.95 -8.39
N ARG A 323 1.31 25.86 -7.41
CA ARG A 323 2.39 26.81 -7.14
C ARG A 323 3.27 26.26 -6.02
N ARG A 324 4.57 26.20 -6.29
CA ARG A 324 5.57 25.88 -5.26
C ARG A 324 5.60 26.99 -4.20
N GLY A 325 5.54 26.61 -2.92
CA GLY A 325 5.60 27.54 -1.79
C GLY A 325 6.91 28.36 -1.77
N VAL A 326 6.89 29.51 -1.10
CA VAL A 326 8.06 30.42 -1.01
C VAL A 326 9.22 29.76 -0.26
N VAL A 327 8.96 29.13 0.88
CA VAL A 327 9.99 28.49 1.71
C VAL A 327 10.78 27.41 0.96
N PRO A 328 10.14 26.42 0.31
CA PRO A 328 10.86 25.46 -0.53
C PRO A 328 11.75 26.11 -1.62
N ARG A 329 11.26 27.17 -2.26
CA ARG A 329 12.07 27.89 -3.30
C ARG A 329 13.34 28.52 -2.72
N ILE A 330 13.21 29.19 -1.57
CA ILE A 330 14.36 29.79 -0.89
C ILE A 330 15.38 28.73 -0.51
N LEU A 331 14.92 27.62 0.10
CA LEU A 331 15.78 26.53 0.54
C LEU A 331 16.51 25.86 -0.64
N ASP A 332 15.84 25.67 -1.77
CA ASP A 332 16.48 25.11 -2.96
C ASP A 332 17.50 26.08 -3.56
N THR A 333 17.19 27.36 -3.58
CA THR A 333 18.14 28.37 -4.05
C THR A 333 19.39 28.36 -3.17
N LEU A 334 19.21 28.32 -1.84
CA LEU A 334 20.34 28.20 -0.91
C LEU A 334 21.11 26.88 -1.11
N ALA A 335 20.41 25.75 -1.30
CA ALA A 335 21.07 24.47 -1.56
C ALA A 335 21.83 24.45 -2.89
N SER A 336 21.39 25.19 -3.90
CA SER A 336 22.11 25.35 -5.19
C SER A 336 23.35 26.23 -5.08
N LEU A 337 23.28 27.28 -4.27
CA LEU A 337 24.42 28.18 -4.02
C LEU A 337 25.48 27.51 -3.13
N PHE A 338 25.06 26.67 -2.20
CA PHE A 338 25.95 25.95 -1.30
C PHE A 338 25.75 24.44 -1.45
N PRO A 339 26.36 23.79 -2.46
CA PRO A 339 26.18 22.36 -2.74
C PRO A 339 26.90 21.49 -1.69
N LEU A 340 26.37 21.47 -0.47
CA LEU A 340 26.92 20.72 0.69
C LEU A 340 26.80 19.19 0.53
N ASN A 341 26.03 18.72 -0.44
CA ASN A 341 25.87 17.33 -0.80
C ASN A 341 27.03 16.75 -1.64
N ARG A 342 27.90 17.61 -2.16
CA ARG A 342 29.08 17.20 -2.94
C ARG A 342 30.32 17.11 -2.05
N GLU A 343 31.15 16.11 -2.29
CA GLU A 343 32.45 16.03 -1.65
C GLU A 343 33.36 17.16 -2.17
N GLY A 344 33.68 18.11 -1.31
CA GLY A 344 34.46 19.28 -1.62
C GLY A 344 35.15 19.89 -0.41
N GLY A 345 35.99 20.89 -0.64
CA GLY A 345 36.76 21.57 0.42
C GLY A 345 35.88 22.16 1.50
N LEU A 346 34.74 22.79 1.13
CA LEU A 346 33.77 23.37 2.06
C LEU A 346 33.15 22.30 2.95
N ARG A 347 32.72 21.17 2.39
CA ARG A 347 32.17 20.06 3.18
C ARG A 347 33.19 19.52 4.18
N ARG A 348 34.45 19.34 3.79
CA ARG A 348 35.52 18.88 4.67
C ARG A 348 35.80 19.90 5.78
N LEU A 349 35.79 21.19 5.48
CA LEU A 349 35.97 22.25 6.49
C LEU A 349 34.83 22.25 7.51
N LEU A 350 33.57 22.19 7.04
CA LEU A 350 32.38 22.09 7.88
C LEU A 350 32.38 20.79 8.69
N GLY A 351 32.81 19.66 8.13
CA GLY A 351 32.98 18.41 8.84
C GLY A 351 33.95 18.53 10.03
N LYS A 352 35.10 19.21 9.84
CA LYS A 352 36.05 19.50 10.94
C LYS A 352 35.41 20.41 12.00
N PHE A 353 34.71 21.46 11.60
CA PHE A 353 34.02 22.38 12.51
C PHE A 353 32.95 21.65 13.33
N PHE A 354 32.06 20.88 12.68
CA PHE A 354 31.03 20.13 13.39
C PHE A 354 31.60 18.99 14.25
N GLY A 355 32.72 18.36 13.85
CA GLY A 355 33.45 17.41 14.68
C GLY A 355 34.04 18.05 15.93
N TRP A 356 34.54 19.29 15.82
CA TRP A 356 34.99 20.04 17.00
C TRP A 356 33.82 20.44 17.92
N VAL A 357 32.66 20.85 17.36
CA VAL A 357 31.44 21.12 18.13
C VAL A 357 30.98 19.86 18.86
N ASP A 358 30.93 18.74 18.17
CA ASP A 358 30.50 17.44 18.70
C ASP A 358 31.38 16.93 19.86
N SER A 359 32.68 17.24 19.81
CA SER A 359 33.61 16.89 20.92
C SER A 359 33.31 17.63 22.21
N LYS A 360 32.39 18.60 22.20
CA LYS A 360 31.97 19.41 23.36
C LYS A 360 30.46 19.26 23.60
N PRO A 361 30.00 18.38 24.50
CA PRO A 361 28.59 18.05 24.70
C PRO A 361 27.69 19.27 24.90
N SER A 362 28.17 20.28 25.62
CA SER A 362 27.42 21.52 25.87
C SER A 362 27.16 22.32 24.58
N LEU A 363 28.15 22.40 23.68
CA LEU A 363 28.03 23.10 22.39
C LEU A 363 27.13 22.30 21.44
N ALA A 364 27.27 20.98 21.40
CA ALA A 364 26.44 20.10 20.58
C ALA A 364 24.96 20.25 20.98
N HIS A 365 24.65 20.27 22.29
CA HIS A 365 23.29 20.48 22.77
C HIS A 365 22.75 21.89 22.48
N GLN A 366 23.59 22.93 22.61
CA GLN A 366 23.18 24.30 22.25
C GLN A 366 22.88 24.41 20.75
N LEU A 367 23.67 23.75 19.90
CA LEU A 367 23.44 23.73 18.46
C LEU A 367 22.15 22.99 18.11
N GLU A 368 21.87 21.86 18.77
CA GLU A 368 20.59 21.13 18.61
C GLU A 368 19.41 22.04 18.97
N ARG A 369 19.46 22.74 20.12
CA ARG A 369 18.41 23.67 20.52
C ARG A 369 18.25 24.84 19.54
N PHE A 370 19.35 25.38 19.02
CA PHE A 370 19.30 26.40 17.96
C PHE A 370 18.65 25.85 16.68
N GLU A 371 19.06 24.68 16.24
CA GLU A 371 18.45 23.98 15.10
C GLU A 371 16.95 23.76 15.31
N ALA A 372 16.54 23.32 16.50
CA ALA A 372 15.15 23.10 16.87
C ALA A 372 14.34 24.42 16.83
N THR A 373 14.91 25.53 17.31
CA THR A 373 14.27 26.86 17.26
C THR A 373 13.88 27.27 15.84
N ILE A 374 14.64 26.85 14.84
CA ILE A 374 14.35 27.11 13.42
C ILE A 374 13.40 26.04 12.87
N LYS A 375 13.69 24.76 13.09
CA LYS A 375 13.01 23.65 12.42
C LYS A 375 11.65 23.31 13.02
N VAL A 376 11.43 23.52 14.31
CA VAL A 376 10.14 23.22 14.94
C VAL A 376 9.02 24.09 14.36
N PRO A 377 9.10 25.43 14.33
CA PRO A 377 8.04 26.25 13.79
C PRO A 377 7.86 26.09 12.28
N MET A 378 8.94 25.80 11.54
CA MET A 378 8.88 25.69 10.06
C MET A 378 8.39 24.33 9.57
N PHE A 379 8.73 23.24 10.27
CA PHE A 379 8.55 21.87 9.75
C PHE A 379 7.92 20.92 10.78
N GLY A 380 7.60 21.37 11.99
CA GLY A 380 7.15 20.48 13.07
C GLY A 380 8.22 19.44 13.48
N CYS A 381 9.49 19.84 13.46
CA CYS A 381 10.61 18.97 13.78
C CYS A 381 10.50 18.36 15.19
N GLN A 382 10.87 17.09 15.33
CA GLN A 382 10.88 16.37 16.62
C GLN A 382 12.30 15.92 17.00
N SER A 383 13.33 16.63 16.55
CA SER A 383 14.76 16.38 16.85
C SER A 383 15.17 14.91 16.73
N CYS A 384 14.74 14.23 15.67
CA CYS A 384 15.02 12.80 15.46
C CYS A 384 16.50 12.52 15.06
N GLY A 385 17.31 13.55 14.83
CA GLY A 385 18.72 13.42 14.41
C GLY A 385 18.96 12.92 12.97
N ASN A 386 17.93 12.41 12.31
CA ASN A 386 17.98 11.78 10.96
C ASN A 386 17.19 12.61 9.94
N CYS A 387 17.73 13.76 9.53
CA CYS A 387 16.98 14.71 8.72
C CYS A 387 16.89 14.29 7.24
N VAL A 388 15.66 14.06 6.77
CA VAL A 388 15.35 13.70 5.38
C VAL A 388 14.48 14.74 4.67
N LEU A 389 14.43 15.99 5.19
CA LEU A 389 13.56 17.05 4.65
C LEU A 389 13.75 17.29 3.15
N GLY A 390 14.99 17.25 2.64
CA GLY A 390 15.26 17.44 1.21
C GLY A 390 14.64 16.33 0.33
N ALA A 391 14.64 15.09 0.78
CA ALA A 391 14.01 13.97 0.08
C ALA A 391 12.48 13.96 0.20
N MET A 392 11.94 14.65 1.21
CA MET A 392 10.52 14.73 1.54
C MET A 392 9.88 16.05 1.12
N GLN A 393 10.46 16.76 0.16
CA GLN A 393 9.96 18.07 -0.31
C GLN A 393 9.71 19.06 0.84
N TYR A 394 10.60 19.07 1.84
CA TYR A 394 10.51 19.90 3.05
C TYR A 394 9.25 19.63 3.91
N VAL A 395 8.73 18.42 3.88
CA VAL A 395 7.72 17.92 4.83
C VAL A 395 8.38 16.95 5.79
N CYS A 396 8.31 17.22 7.10
CA CYS A 396 8.95 16.35 8.09
C CYS A 396 8.16 15.05 8.28
N PRO A 397 8.74 13.86 8.07
CA PRO A 397 8.02 12.60 8.26
C PRO A 397 7.63 12.32 9.72
N GLN A 398 8.30 12.97 10.69
CA GLN A 398 7.94 12.86 12.11
C GLN A 398 6.59 13.52 12.43
N THR A 399 6.02 14.34 11.52
CA THR A 399 4.66 14.87 11.67
C THR A 399 3.59 13.86 11.29
N CYS A 400 3.96 12.73 10.65
CA CYS A 400 3.07 11.58 10.49
C CYS A 400 2.93 10.82 11.82
N PRO A 401 1.72 10.56 12.33
CA PRO A 401 1.55 9.81 13.59
C PRO A 401 2.19 8.40 13.56
N LYS A 402 2.33 7.80 12.37
CA LYS A 402 3.03 6.52 12.18
C LYS A 402 4.52 6.69 11.83
N GLN A 403 5.03 7.90 11.76
CA GLN A 403 6.43 8.25 11.47
C GLN A 403 7.03 7.54 10.23
N ILE A 404 6.18 7.12 9.30
CA ILE A 404 6.60 6.41 8.09
C ILE A 404 7.36 7.32 7.13
N ARG A 405 8.29 6.76 6.32
CA ARG A 405 9.24 7.52 5.50
C ARG A 405 9.17 7.23 3.99
N ASN A 406 8.45 6.19 3.57
CA ASN A 406 8.49 5.72 2.18
C ASN A 406 7.15 5.82 1.44
N GLY A 407 6.26 6.71 1.85
CA GLY A 407 4.97 6.92 1.21
C GLY A 407 3.78 6.61 2.14
N PRO A 408 2.55 6.94 1.73
CA PRO A 408 1.36 6.89 2.57
C PRO A 408 1.03 5.46 3.03
N CYS A 409 0.48 5.33 4.25
CA CYS A 409 0.04 4.03 4.79
C CYS A 409 -1.20 3.46 4.09
N GLY A 410 -1.96 4.29 3.36
CA GLY A 410 -3.22 3.88 2.75
C GLY A 410 -4.45 4.10 3.64
N GLY A 411 -4.27 4.50 4.90
CA GLY A 411 -5.36 4.68 5.87
C GLY A 411 -6.13 5.99 5.74
N ALA A 412 -5.66 6.97 4.95
CA ALA A 412 -6.40 8.21 4.72
C ALA A 412 -7.81 7.92 4.20
N ASN A 413 -8.80 8.69 4.67
CA ASN A 413 -10.18 8.57 4.21
C ASN A 413 -10.35 9.10 2.78
N ILE A 414 -11.58 9.09 2.27
CA ILE A 414 -11.89 9.51 0.90
C ILE A 414 -11.62 10.99 0.63
N GLN A 415 -11.61 11.82 1.67
CA GLN A 415 -11.29 13.26 1.59
C GLN A 415 -9.78 13.54 1.73
N GLY A 416 -8.95 12.50 1.88
CA GLY A 416 -7.50 12.66 2.11
C GLY A 416 -7.11 13.00 3.54
N THR A 417 -8.05 12.91 4.50
CA THR A 417 -7.78 13.13 5.93
C THR A 417 -7.11 11.90 6.55
N CYS A 418 -6.14 12.12 7.42
CA CYS A 418 -5.41 11.07 8.11
C CYS A 418 -6.33 10.23 9.02
N GLU A 419 -6.12 8.92 9.07
CA GLU A 419 -6.89 8.01 9.93
C GLU A 419 -6.69 8.20 11.44
N VAL A 420 -5.59 8.87 11.83
CA VAL A 420 -5.17 9.03 13.25
C VAL A 420 -5.52 10.41 13.79
N VAL A 421 -5.29 11.45 12.99
CA VAL A 421 -5.52 12.86 13.35
C VAL A 421 -6.41 13.52 12.32
N ASP A 422 -7.25 14.46 12.76
CA ASP A 422 -8.13 15.23 11.88
C ASP A 422 -7.34 16.32 11.13
N LYS A 423 -6.45 15.88 10.24
CA LYS A 423 -5.61 16.73 9.37
C LYS A 423 -5.41 16.04 8.03
N PRO A 424 -5.16 16.79 6.94
CA PRO A 424 -4.75 16.19 5.67
C PRO A 424 -3.54 15.28 5.84
N CYS A 425 -3.47 14.20 5.06
CA CYS A 425 -2.32 13.32 5.06
C CYS A 425 -1.07 14.08 4.62
N ILE A 426 0.03 13.97 5.36
CA ILE A 426 1.28 14.68 5.02
C ILE A 426 1.82 14.26 3.65
N TRP A 427 1.55 13.03 3.22
CA TRP A 427 2.03 12.49 1.96
C TRP A 427 1.37 13.13 0.75
N SER A 428 0.14 13.65 0.91
CA SER A 428 -0.50 14.47 -0.13
C SER A 428 0.29 15.75 -0.35
N ALA A 429 0.73 16.42 0.73
CA ALA A 429 1.57 17.60 0.62
C ALA A 429 2.96 17.31 0.03
N VAL A 430 3.56 16.16 0.34
CA VAL A 430 4.83 15.72 -0.27
C VAL A 430 4.68 15.56 -1.78
N TYR A 431 3.61 14.86 -2.22
CA TYR A 431 3.33 14.65 -3.64
C TYR A 431 3.08 15.98 -4.37
N GLU A 432 2.20 16.82 -3.83
CA GLU A 432 1.86 18.11 -4.45
C GLU A 432 3.08 19.04 -4.60
N ARG A 433 3.96 19.07 -3.60
CA ARG A 433 5.21 19.83 -3.69
C ARG A 433 6.18 19.25 -4.69
N ALA A 434 6.25 17.92 -4.80
CA ALA A 434 7.08 17.26 -5.80
C ALA A 434 6.57 17.52 -7.23
N VAL A 435 5.25 17.51 -7.45
CA VAL A 435 4.63 17.89 -8.73
C VAL A 435 4.96 19.35 -9.07
N ALA A 436 4.77 20.27 -8.11
CA ALA A 436 5.07 21.70 -8.31
C ALA A 436 6.55 21.99 -8.55
N ALA A 437 7.43 21.08 -8.15
CA ALA A 437 8.89 21.14 -8.36
C ALA A 437 9.35 20.39 -9.61
N HIS A 438 8.49 19.66 -10.30
CA HIS A 438 8.85 18.70 -11.35
C HIS A 438 9.85 17.61 -10.88
N GLU A 439 9.68 17.13 -9.62
CA GLU A 439 10.60 16.22 -8.95
C GLU A 439 9.92 14.95 -8.45
N VAL A 440 8.77 14.57 -9.02
CA VAL A 440 8.02 13.36 -8.61
C VAL A 440 8.91 12.09 -8.65
N TYR A 441 9.84 12.03 -9.60
CA TYR A 441 10.81 10.93 -9.71
C TYR A 441 11.67 10.73 -8.46
N ARG A 442 11.91 11.80 -7.65
CA ARG A 442 12.66 11.70 -6.39
C ARG A 442 11.89 10.97 -5.29
N LEU A 443 10.56 10.92 -5.39
CA LEU A 443 9.73 10.22 -4.41
C LEU A 443 9.92 8.70 -4.46
N ASN A 444 10.56 8.18 -5.49
CA ASN A 444 10.88 6.77 -5.64
C ASN A 444 12.13 6.33 -4.87
N ALA A 445 12.93 7.26 -4.36
CA ALA A 445 14.10 6.94 -3.55
C ALA A 445 13.71 6.19 -2.26
N TYR A 446 14.45 5.12 -1.95
CA TYR A 446 14.29 4.41 -0.70
C TYR A 446 14.87 5.24 0.46
N ILE A 447 14.09 5.40 1.53
CA ILE A 447 14.53 6.07 2.75
C ILE A 447 14.66 4.99 3.83
N PRO A 448 15.89 4.71 4.32
CA PRO A 448 16.11 3.71 5.35
C PRO A 448 15.46 4.08 6.69
N PRO A 449 15.33 3.12 7.63
CA PRO A 449 14.86 3.39 8.99
C PRO A 449 15.72 4.45 9.69
N PRO A 450 15.15 5.26 10.61
CA PRO A 450 15.95 6.18 11.40
C PRO A 450 16.83 5.43 12.40
N ASP A 451 18.05 5.89 12.58
CA ASP A 451 18.83 5.50 13.75
C ASP A 451 18.28 6.20 15.00
N ARG A 452 17.61 5.44 15.86
CA ARG A 452 16.98 5.95 17.07
C ARG A 452 17.99 6.44 18.11
N SER A 453 19.26 6.01 18.05
CA SER A 453 20.31 6.47 18.96
C SER A 453 20.65 7.96 18.75
N LEU A 454 20.30 8.51 17.60
CA LEU A 454 20.50 9.92 17.25
C LEU A 454 19.36 10.85 17.73
N GLN A 455 18.32 10.30 18.38
CA GLN A 455 17.22 11.12 18.90
C GLN A 455 17.72 12.16 19.91
N GLY A 456 17.32 13.42 19.73
CA GLY A 456 17.75 14.54 20.58
C GLY A 456 19.15 15.08 20.25
N THR A 457 19.74 14.66 19.10
CA THR A 457 21.01 15.19 18.62
C THR A 457 20.81 16.11 17.40
N SER A 458 21.79 17.01 17.14
CA SER A 458 21.74 17.90 15.99
C SER A 458 21.85 17.13 14.67
N SER A 459 20.85 17.26 13.81
CA SER A 459 20.90 16.64 12.49
C SER A 459 21.96 17.27 11.58
N TRP A 460 22.40 18.50 11.83
CA TRP A 460 23.50 19.12 11.11
C TRP A 460 24.83 18.46 11.45
N ILE A 461 25.10 18.23 12.75
CA ILE A 461 26.27 17.46 13.18
C ILE A 461 26.26 16.09 12.52
N ASN A 462 25.14 15.34 12.64
CA ASN A 462 25.03 14.00 12.11
C ASN A 462 25.25 13.95 10.60
N TYR A 463 24.72 14.95 9.86
CA TYR A 463 24.91 15.09 8.41
C TYR A 463 26.40 15.25 8.03
N PHE A 464 27.12 16.16 8.69
CA PHE A 464 28.51 16.43 8.36
C PHE A 464 29.47 15.34 8.86
N LEU A 465 29.11 14.61 9.89
CA LEU A 465 29.87 13.47 10.40
C LEU A 465 29.46 12.12 9.79
N ASN A 466 28.56 12.12 8.80
CA ASN A 466 28.04 10.92 8.12
C ASN A 466 27.45 9.87 9.08
N ARG A 467 26.78 10.30 10.13
CA ARG A 467 26.08 9.44 11.10
C ARG A 467 24.63 9.21 10.72
N ASP A 468 24.04 10.17 10.00
CA ASP A 468 22.64 10.11 9.62
C ASP A 468 22.38 9.07 8.53
N VAL A 469 21.21 8.49 8.58
CA VAL A 469 20.73 7.56 7.55
C VAL A 469 20.19 8.38 6.38
N ARG A 470 20.80 8.25 5.21
CA ARG A 470 20.46 9.02 4.02
C ARG A 470 19.62 8.23 3.05
N PRO A 471 18.73 8.91 2.31
CA PRO A 471 18.08 8.30 1.16
C PRO A 471 19.15 7.75 0.22
N ASN A 472 19.05 6.46 -0.08
CA ASN A 472 19.98 5.84 -1.01
C ASN A 472 19.50 6.12 -2.44
N THR A 473 20.10 7.13 -3.10
CA THR A 473 19.82 7.44 -4.50
C THR A 473 20.52 6.51 -5.48
N SER A 474 21.55 5.78 -5.04
CA SER A 474 22.21 4.75 -5.84
C SER A 474 21.55 3.37 -5.69
N GLN A 475 20.82 3.15 -4.61
CA GLN A 475 19.75 2.16 -4.51
C GLN A 475 18.41 2.79 -4.91
N SER A 476 18.40 3.69 -5.89
CA SER A 476 17.16 3.84 -6.66
C SER A 476 16.87 2.43 -7.09
N LEU A 477 15.88 1.84 -6.41
CA LEU A 477 15.48 0.47 -6.57
C LEU A 477 15.42 0.26 -8.07
N THR A 478 16.37 -0.50 -8.60
CA THR A 478 16.61 -0.61 -10.04
C THR A 478 15.27 -0.98 -10.64
N PRO A 479 14.72 -0.20 -11.56
CA PRO A 479 13.46 -0.56 -12.16
C PRO A 479 13.61 -1.96 -12.73
N LEU A 480 12.70 -2.85 -12.43
CA LEU A 480 12.61 -4.15 -13.09
C LEU A 480 12.48 -4.00 -14.62
N CYS A 481 12.25 -2.77 -15.08
CA CYS A 481 12.25 -2.35 -16.46
C CYS A 481 13.07 -1.07 -16.61
N GLY A 482 14.18 -1.08 -17.37
CA GLY A 482 15.24 -0.07 -17.44
C GLY A 482 14.89 1.34 -17.95
N THR A 483 13.64 1.81 -17.82
CA THR A 483 13.15 3.08 -18.36
C THR A 483 12.34 3.96 -17.39
N MET A 484 12.43 3.70 -16.09
CA MET A 484 11.64 4.39 -15.06
C MET A 484 11.76 5.93 -15.00
N PRO A 485 12.88 6.60 -15.23
CA PRO A 485 12.91 8.06 -15.17
C PRO A 485 11.94 8.73 -16.14
N ALA A 486 11.77 8.18 -17.35
CA ALA A 486 10.85 8.72 -18.33
C ALA A 486 9.37 8.47 -17.98
N ALA A 487 9.05 7.31 -17.40
CA ALA A 487 7.69 6.97 -17.01
C ALA A 487 7.18 7.83 -15.84
N LEU A 488 8.05 8.16 -14.87
CA LEU A 488 7.69 9.06 -13.78
C LEU A 488 7.60 10.52 -14.23
N VAL A 489 8.36 10.93 -15.24
CA VAL A 489 8.20 12.22 -15.89
C VAL A 489 6.86 12.33 -16.60
N GLN A 490 6.36 11.22 -17.19
CA GLN A 490 5.03 11.19 -17.80
C GLN A 490 3.89 11.28 -16.79
N LEU A 491 4.07 10.84 -15.53
CA LEU A 491 3.10 11.09 -14.45
C LEU A 491 3.04 12.56 -14.02
N GLN A 492 4.03 13.37 -14.35
CA GLN A 492 4.02 14.82 -14.10
C GLN A 492 3.10 15.60 -15.05
N TYR A 493 2.86 15.03 -16.22
CA TYR A 493 1.93 15.54 -17.20
C TYR A 493 0.89 14.44 -17.43
N PRO A 494 -0.40 14.76 -17.36
CA PRO A 494 -1.39 13.81 -17.87
C PRO A 494 -0.90 13.44 -19.26
N VAL A 495 -0.64 12.14 -19.48
CA VAL A 495 -0.35 11.64 -20.82
C VAL A 495 -1.47 12.22 -21.67
N GLU A 496 -1.13 13.01 -22.69
CA GLU A 496 -2.09 13.31 -23.74
C GLU A 496 -2.54 11.93 -24.23
N ILE A 497 -3.71 11.51 -23.76
CA ILE A 497 -4.34 10.31 -24.25
C ILE A 497 -4.67 10.70 -25.68
N ASP A 498 -3.93 10.13 -26.63
CA ASP A 498 -4.31 10.19 -28.02
C ASP A 498 -5.83 9.93 -28.04
N PRO A 499 -6.66 10.87 -28.49
CA PRO A 499 -8.09 10.66 -28.48
C PRO A 499 -8.29 9.37 -29.24
N ALA A 500 -9.01 8.41 -28.63
CA ALA A 500 -9.30 7.12 -29.26
C ALA A 500 -9.64 7.40 -30.72
N PRO A 501 -9.02 6.70 -31.70
CA PRO A 501 -9.20 7.01 -33.10
C PRO A 501 -10.70 7.16 -33.33
N LYS A 502 -11.10 8.36 -33.76
CA LYS A 502 -12.52 8.62 -34.07
C LYS A 502 -12.95 7.50 -35.02
N PRO A 503 -14.05 6.80 -34.73
CA PRO A 503 -14.54 5.79 -35.67
C PRO A 503 -14.66 6.49 -37.01
N ASP A 504 -14.03 5.92 -38.03
CA ASP A 504 -14.02 6.45 -39.39
C ASP A 504 -15.47 6.42 -39.94
N LEU A 505 -16.14 7.55 -39.87
CA LEU A 505 -17.49 7.76 -40.39
C LEU A 505 -17.50 8.08 -41.89
N SER A 506 -16.37 7.95 -42.59
CA SER A 506 -16.20 8.40 -43.99
C SER A 506 -16.69 7.43 -45.06
N HIS A 507 -17.31 6.30 -44.73
CA HIS A 507 -17.93 5.44 -45.73
C HIS A 507 -19.41 5.14 -45.39
N PRO A 508 -20.37 5.91 -45.97
CA PRO A 508 -21.73 5.42 -46.06
C PRO A 508 -21.77 4.25 -47.08
N LYS A 509 -21.94 3.03 -46.58
CA LYS A 509 -22.26 1.89 -47.46
C LYS A 509 -23.62 2.15 -48.08
N THR A 510 -23.64 2.58 -49.32
CA THR A 510 -24.80 2.50 -50.20
C THR A 510 -25.09 1.04 -50.53
N GLU A 511 -25.90 0.40 -49.72
CA GLU A 511 -26.56 -0.85 -50.16
C GLU A 511 -27.67 -0.52 -51.15
N THR A 512 -27.41 -0.79 -52.43
CA THR A 512 -28.44 -0.82 -53.47
C THR A 512 -29.28 -2.08 -53.28
N ALA A 513 -30.55 -1.90 -52.96
CA ALA A 513 -31.52 -2.99 -52.94
C ALA A 513 -31.72 -3.62 -54.33
N PRO A 514 -31.84 -4.94 -54.47
CA PRO A 514 -32.16 -5.57 -55.73
C PRO A 514 -33.64 -5.35 -56.05
N LYS A 515 -33.91 -4.76 -57.24
CA LYS A 515 -35.25 -4.72 -57.84
C LYS A 515 -35.73 -6.13 -58.17
N ARG A 516 -36.87 -6.52 -57.58
CA ARG A 516 -37.62 -7.71 -58.03
C ARG A 516 -38.22 -7.43 -59.41
N ARG A 517 -38.02 -8.37 -60.30
CA ARG A 517 -38.95 -8.82 -61.32
C ARG A 517 -39.25 -10.29 -61.09
#